data_ec52afdf42898699f66e7bb90a1a15a6
#
_entry.id   ec52afdf42898699f66e7bb90a1a15a6
#
_cell.length_a   1.000
_cell.length_b   1.000
_cell.length_c   1.000
_cell.angle_alpha   90.00
_cell.angle_beta   90.00
_cell.angle_gamma   90.00
#
_symmetry.space_group_name_H-M   'P 1'
#
loop_
_entity.id
_entity.type
_entity.pdbx_description
1 polymer ?
#
loop_
_entity_poly.entity_id
_entity_poly.type
_entity_poly.pdbx_seq_one_letter_code
_entity_poly.pdbx_strand_id
1 'polypeptide(L)'
;LTKTAKVIGKNNDLSRRIDIPSCTARDEIYELTTTFNRMLSGLEDSSNREKQFSSDVSHELRTPIAVIKAESEFALKYGRTEDDLREGLTHILEQAKFMTNLVSQLLDVARLENAHDLNLAPVDVSLMLTNMVHDYTRLCAENTEKRISITSTIQPNIRIVAHEVSLRRAITNLVDNAIKFTNSTIDISAKLAGGELIITVTDNGIGIEPENLEHIWDRMYQTEQSRNKKSNHGIGLGLYFVNKVISLHHGTVTATSEPQVKTTFTVRLPYNRIEE
;
A
#
# COMPACT_ATOMS: atom_id res chain seq x y z
N LEU A 1 -37.18 -12.55 11.26
CA LEU A 1 -36.15 -11.58 11.64
C LEU A 1 -35.40 -12.01 12.90
N THR A 2 -36.04 -12.02 14.09
CA THR A 2 -35.36 -12.26 15.40
C THR A 2 -34.75 -13.66 15.53
N LYS A 3 -35.41 -14.72 14.99
CA LYS A 3 -34.90 -16.08 15.05
C LYS A 3 -33.64 -16.28 14.18
N THR A 4 -33.68 -15.73 12.96
CA THR A 4 -32.55 -15.78 12.01
C THR A 4 -31.36 -14.95 12.53
N ALA A 5 -31.61 -13.74 13.04
CA ALA A 5 -30.57 -12.91 13.65
C ALA A 5 -29.87 -13.59 14.86
N LYS A 6 -30.66 -14.30 15.72
CA LYS A 6 -30.09 -15.10 16.83
C LYS A 6 -29.22 -16.25 16.35
N VAL A 7 -29.61 -16.92 15.25
CA VAL A 7 -28.84 -18.04 14.68
C VAL A 7 -27.52 -17.54 14.07
N ILE A 8 -27.56 -16.42 13.34
CA ILE A 8 -26.36 -15.77 12.78
C ILE A 8 -25.40 -15.40 13.90
N GLY A 9 -25.89 -14.72 14.96
CA GLY A 9 -25.05 -14.31 16.09
C GLY A 9 -24.49 -15.47 16.92
N LYS A 10 -25.20 -16.61 17.00
CA LYS A 10 -24.74 -17.77 17.76
C LYS A 10 -23.71 -18.61 17.00
N ASN A 11 -23.84 -18.73 15.68
CA ASN A 11 -23.01 -19.60 14.85
C ASN A 11 -21.88 -18.84 14.14
N ASN A 12 -21.83 -17.52 14.25
CA ASN A 12 -20.92 -16.62 13.52
C ASN A 12 -20.92 -16.84 11.98
N ASP A 13 -22.09 -17.29 11.47
CA ASP A 13 -22.30 -17.60 10.05
C ASP A 13 -22.85 -16.34 9.34
N LEU A 14 -21.94 -15.48 8.91
CA LEU A 14 -22.25 -14.22 8.24
C LEU A 14 -22.76 -14.40 6.81
N SER A 15 -22.72 -15.63 6.25
CA SER A 15 -23.22 -15.90 4.88
C SER A 15 -24.74 -15.94 4.79
N ARG A 16 -25.40 -16.12 5.92
CA ARG A 16 -26.88 -16.18 5.97
C ARG A 16 -27.50 -14.80 5.76
N ARG A 17 -28.63 -14.80 5.07
CA ARG A 17 -29.46 -13.60 4.88
C ARG A 17 -30.82 -13.81 5.49
N ILE A 18 -31.45 -12.72 5.84
CA ILE A 18 -32.84 -12.72 6.27
C ILE A 18 -33.68 -12.67 5.02
N ASP A 19 -34.66 -13.62 4.91
CA ASP A 19 -35.58 -13.63 3.79
C ASP A 19 -36.42 -12.35 3.80
N ILE A 20 -36.51 -11.71 2.64
CA ILE A 20 -37.35 -10.55 2.45
C ILE A 20 -38.78 -11.04 2.21
N PRO A 21 -39.73 -10.67 3.06
CA PRO A 21 -41.15 -11.08 2.86
C PRO A 21 -41.64 -10.61 1.49
N SER A 22 -42.35 -11.48 0.77
CA SER A 22 -42.89 -11.20 -0.57
C SER A 22 -44.11 -10.24 -0.52
N CYS A 23 -44.20 -9.39 0.49
CA CYS A 23 -45.29 -8.43 0.60
C CYS A 23 -45.05 -7.24 -0.32
N THR A 24 -46.10 -6.89 -1.06
CA THR A 24 -46.16 -5.79 -2.03
C THR A 24 -46.10 -4.39 -1.41
N ALA A 25 -46.02 -4.27 -0.11
CA ALA A 25 -45.87 -3.01 0.60
C ALA A 25 -44.40 -2.83 1.01
N ARG A 26 -43.74 -1.75 0.56
CA ARG A 26 -42.49 -1.21 1.14
C ARG A 26 -42.84 -0.65 2.52
N ASP A 27 -42.92 -1.52 3.52
CA ASP A 27 -43.09 -1.14 4.90
C ASP A 27 -41.74 -1.06 5.63
N GLU A 28 -41.75 -0.58 6.84
CA GLU A 28 -40.56 -0.40 7.67
C GLU A 28 -39.81 -1.73 7.87
N ILE A 29 -40.51 -2.87 7.79
CA ILE A 29 -39.91 -4.22 7.92
C ILE A 29 -39.04 -4.56 6.69
N TYR A 30 -39.48 -4.17 5.49
CA TYR A 30 -38.71 -4.36 4.27
C TYR A 30 -37.42 -3.54 4.31
N GLU A 31 -37.52 -2.26 4.67
CA GLU A 31 -36.37 -1.37 4.76
C GLU A 31 -35.37 -1.83 5.82
N LEU A 32 -35.85 -2.23 6.99
CA LEU A 32 -35.04 -2.80 8.07
C LEU A 32 -34.33 -4.08 7.62
N THR A 33 -35.05 -4.99 6.95
CA THR A 33 -34.47 -6.27 6.49
C THR A 33 -33.38 -6.03 5.44
N THR A 34 -33.63 -5.11 4.51
CA THR A 34 -32.66 -4.75 3.47
C THR A 34 -31.41 -4.11 4.07
N THR A 35 -31.58 -3.19 5.02
CA THR A 35 -30.48 -2.52 5.72
C THR A 35 -29.67 -3.52 6.54
N PHE A 36 -30.34 -4.45 7.23
CA PHE A 36 -29.65 -5.49 8.00
C PHE A 36 -28.88 -6.46 7.10
N ASN A 37 -29.46 -6.89 5.98
CA ASN A 37 -28.77 -7.75 5.01
C ASN A 37 -27.54 -7.04 4.40
N ARG A 38 -27.62 -5.73 4.14
CA ARG A 38 -26.49 -4.93 3.67
C ARG A 38 -25.38 -4.86 4.72
N MET A 39 -25.73 -4.69 6.00
CA MET A 39 -24.79 -4.72 7.10
C MET A 39 -24.10 -6.10 7.24
N LEU A 40 -24.88 -7.20 7.11
CA LEU A 40 -24.31 -8.55 7.12
C LEU A 40 -23.35 -8.78 5.96
N SER A 41 -23.68 -8.29 4.75
CA SER A 41 -22.77 -8.37 3.60
C SER A 41 -21.46 -7.63 3.89
N GLY A 42 -21.53 -6.42 4.44
CA GLY A 42 -20.32 -5.66 4.80
C GLY A 42 -19.46 -6.36 5.86
N LEU A 43 -20.08 -7.01 6.84
CA LEU A 43 -19.38 -7.81 7.86
C LEU A 43 -18.76 -9.09 7.26
N GLU A 44 -19.48 -9.79 6.38
CA GLU A 44 -18.97 -10.97 5.68
C GLU A 44 -17.76 -10.62 4.82
N ASP A 45 -17.86 -9.56 4.01
CA ASP A 45 -16.76 -9.06 3.17
C ASP A 45 -15.55 -8.65 4.01
N SER A 46 -15.77 -7.99 5.16
CA SER A 46 -14.70 -7.63 6.09
C SER A 46 -14.03 -8.87 6.68
N SER A 47 -14.80 -9.85 7.15
CA SER A 47 -14.28 -11.11 7.70
C SER A 47 -13.52 -11.93 6.67
N ASN A 48 -14.00 -11.99 5.43
CA ASN A 48 -13.33 -12.69 4.34
C ASN A 48 -12.02 -12.01 3.97
N ARG A 49 -11.99 -10.67 3.91
CA ARG A 49 -10.74 -9.91 3.68
C ARG A 49 -9.71 -10.14 4.78
N GLU A 50 -10.14 -10.22 6.05
CA GLU A 50 -9.24 -10.50 7.17
C GLU A 50 -8.66 -11.92 7.11
N LYS A 51 -9.49 -12.93 6.79
CA LYS A 51 -9.03 -14.32 6.60
C LYS A 51 -8.05 -14.43 5.44
N GLN A 52 -8.36 -13.79 4.31
CA GLN A 52 -7.48 -13.77 3.15
C GLN A 52 -6.15 -13.13 3.49
N PHE A 53 -6.16 -11.97 4.15
CA PHE A 53 -4.95 -11.29 4.59
C PHE A 53 -4.08 -12.17 5.50
N SER A 54 -4.69 -12.85 6.50
CA SER A 54 -3.95 -13.77 7.38
C SER A 54 -3.32 -14.93 6.62
N SER A 55 -4.03 -15.47 5.62
CA SER A 55 -3.52 -16.52 4.72
C SER A 55 -2.33 -16.01 3.90
N ASP A 56 -2.48 -14.85 3.28
CA ASP A 56 -1.46 -14.27 2.41
C ASP A 56 -0.19 -13.93 3.20
N VAL A 57 -0.32 -13.32 4.39
CA VAL A 57 0.82 -13.08 5.30
C VAL A 57 1.53 -14.38 5.66
N SER A 58 0.77 -15.44 5.95
CA SER A 58 1.35 -16.75 6.28
C SER A 58 2.14 -17.35 5.11
N HIS A 59 1.65 -17.16 3.89
CA HIS A 59 2.34 -17.60 2.67
C HIS A 59 3.60 -16.78 2.41
N GLU A 60 3.51 -15.45 2.51
CA GLU A 60 4.66 -14.55 2.29
C GLU A 60 5.77 -14.71 3.37
N LEU A 61 5.44 -15.16 4.57
CA LEU A 61 6.43 -15.49 5.59
C LEU A 61 7.04 -16.89 5.42
N ARG A 62 6.26 -17.86 4.92
CA ARG A 62 6.74 -19.25 4.79
C ARG A 62 7.85 -19.39 3.76
N THR A 63 7.76 -18.69 2.65
CA THR A 63 8.73 -18.76 1.56
C THR A 63 10.14 -18.34 1.99
N PRO A 64 10.38 -17.13 2.55
CA PRO A 64 11.71 -16.72 3.00
C PRO A 64 12.26 -17.63 4.12
N ILE A 65 11.41 -18.11 5.03
CA ILE A 65 11.84 -19.05 6.06
C ILE A 65 12.34 -20.36 5.44
N ALA A 66 11.64 -20.88 4.42
CA ALA A 66 12.06 -22.09 3.73
C ALA A 66 13.40 -21.90 2.99
N VAL A 67 13.61 -20.73 2.36
CA VAL A 67 14.88 -20.38 1.71
C VAL A 67 16.00 -20.28 2.74
N ILE A 68 15.81 -19.54 3.84
CA ILE A 68 16.81 -19.42 4.92
C ILE A 68 17.20 -20.80 5.43
N LYS A 69 16.21 -21.66 5.66
CA LYS A 69 16.46 -23.02 6.13
C LYS A 69 17.27 -23.83 5.14
N ALA A 70 16.87 -23.84 3.85
CA ALA A 70 17.55 -24.57 2.79
C ALA A 70 19.01 -24.11 2.58
N GLU A 71 19.24 -22.79 2.54
CA GLU A 71 20.60 -22.23 2.41
C GLU A 71 21.47 -22.56 3.62
N SER A 72 20.89 -22.51 4.84
CA SER A 72 21.60 -22.87 6.06
C SER A 72 21.99 -24.37 6.07
N GLU A 73 21.05 -25.27 5.71
CA GLU A 73 21.30 -26.70 5.61
C GLU A 73 22.34 -27.04 4.53
N PHE A 74 22.26 -26.33 3.37
CA PHE A 74 23.23 -26.49 2.28
C PHE A 74 24.62 -26.04 2.69
N ALA A 75 24.74 -24.84 3.28
CA ALA A 75 26.02 -24.30 3.74
C ALA A 75 26.68 -25.21 4.80
N LEU A 76 25.91 -25.75 5.74
CA LEU A 76 26.41 -26.66 6.78
C LEU A 76 26.86 -28.02 6.24
N LYS A 77 26.20 -28.50 5.18
CA LYS A 77 26.47 -29.87 4.67
C LYS A 77 27.47 -29.88 3.51
N TYR A 78 27.44 -28.86 2.67
CA TYR A 78 28.16 -28.84 1.40
C TYR A 78 29.09 -27.64 1.21
N GLY A 79 28.98 -26.56 2.02
CA GLY A 79 29.83 -25.38 1.93
C GLY A 79 31.30 -25.74 2.24
N ARG A 80 32.12 -25.86 1.20
CA ARG A 80 33.53 -26.26 1.30
C ARG A 80 34.49 -25.12 1.08
N THR A 81 34.02 -24.06 0.40
CA THR A 81 34.82 -22.88 0.10
C THR A 81 34.27 -21.66 0.82
N GLU A 82 35.14 -20.65 1.00
CA GLU A 82 34.68 -19.35 1.58
C GLU A 82 33.63 -18.68 0.67
N ASP A 83 33.73 -18.84 -0.65
CA ASP A 83 32.78 -18.27 -1.60
C ASP A 83 31.40 -18.92 -1.49
N ASP A 84 31.31 -20.28 -1.37
CA ASP A 84 30.05 -20.97 -1.16
C ASP A 84 29.34 -20.48 0.13
N LEU A 85 30.11 -20.33 1.21
CA LEU A 85 29.57 -19.86 2.48
C LEU A 85 29.13 -18.39 2.42
N ARG A 86 29.89 -17.56 1.71
CA ARG A 86 29.58 -16.13 1.52
C ARG A 86 28.30 -15.96 0.71
N GLU A 87 28.11 -16.71 -0.37
CA GLU A 87 26.90 -16.70 -1.19
C GLU A 87 25.68 -17.11 -0.38
N GLY A 88 25.72 -18.24 0.33
CA GLY A 88 24.65 -18.70 1.21
C GLY A 88 24.28 -17.70 2.30
N LEU A 89 25.28 -17.09 2.97
CA LEU A 89 25.03 -16.06 3.98
C LEU A 89 24.42 -14.79 3.36
N THR A 90 24.80 -14.43 2.12
CA THR A 90 24.21 -13.29 1.42
C THR A 90 22.74 -13.52 1.15
N HIS A 91 22.37 -14.70 0.63
CA HIS A 91 20.95 -15.06 0.40
C HIS A 91 20.16 -15.07 1.71
N ILE A 92 20.71 -15.63 2.81
CA ILE A 92 20.07 -15.61 4.11
C ILE A 92 19.81 -14.18 4.60
N LEU A 93 20.81 -13.30 4.45
CA LEU A 93 20.71 -11.89 4.84
C LEU A 93 19.63 -11.15 4.02
N GLU A 94 19.54 -11.41 2.73
CA GLU A 94 18.49 -10.84 1.87
C GLU A 94 17.09 -11.27 2.32
N GLN A 95 16.90 -12.55 2.63
CA GLN A 95 15.62 -13.04 3.13
C GLN A 95 15.27 -12.46 4.51
N ALA A 96 16.24 -12.31 5.39
CA ALA A 96 16.05 -11.68 6.69
C ALA A 96 15.65 -10.20 6.58
N LYS A 97 16.29 -9.44 5.66
CA LYS A 97 15.92 -8.05 5.33
C LYS A 97 14.50 -7.96 4.77
N PHE A 98 14.13 -8.87 3.86
CA PHE A 98 12.78 -8.95 3.32
C PHE A 98 11.74 -9.18 4.42
N MET A 99 11.96 -10.15 5.32
CA MET A 99 11.06 -10.42 6.46
C MET A 99 10.93 -9.23 7.40
N THR A 100 12.04 -8.54 7.69
CA THR A 100 12.03 -7.34 8.53
C THR A 100 11.17 -6.23 7.91
N ASN A 101 11.28 -6.04 6.60
CA ASN A 101 10.47 -5.07 5.87
C ASN A 101 8.98 -5.47 5.86
N LEU A 102 8.67 -6.75 5.62
CA LEU A 102 7.31 -7.29 5.67
C LEU A 102 6.66 -7.01 7.05
N VAL A 103 7.33 -7.38 8.14
CA VAL A 103 6.83 -7.16 9.50
C VAL A 103 6.63 -5.66 9.77
N SER A 104 7.57 -4.80 9.36
CA SER A 104 7.43 -3.36 9.51
C SER A 104 6.19 -2.83 8.79
N GLN A 105 5.95 -3.23 7.53
CA GLN A 105 4.78 -2.81 6.77
C GLN A 105 3.48 -3.31 7.38
N LEU A 106 3.44 -4.54 7.90
CA LEU A 106 2.28 -5.09 8.59
C LEU A 106 1.93 -4.28 9.85
N LEU A 107 2.96 -3.95 10.66
CA LEU A 107 2.77 -3.13 11.87
C LEU A 107 2.27 -1.72 11.55
N ASP A 108 2.73 -1.13 10.45
CA ASP A 108 2.25 0.20 10.05
C ASP A 108 0.81 0.18 9.58
N VAL A 109 0.42 -0.83 8.80
CA VAL A 109 -0.99 -1.02 8.41
C VAL A 109 -1.85 -1.23 9.65
N ALA A 110 -1.43 -2.11 10.59
CA ALA A 110 -2.17 -2.36 11.82
C ALA A 110 -2.32 -1.10 12.69
N ARG A 111 -1.29 -0.25 12.77
CA ARG A 111 -1.36 1.04 13.49
C ARG A 111 -2.36 1.98 12.84
N LEU A 112 -2.38 2.08 11.51
CA LEU A 112 -3.32 2.94 10.80
C LEU A 112 -4.77 2.47 10.92
N GLU A 113 -5.01 1.17 10.98
CA GLU A 113 -6.37 0.61 11.13
C GLU A 113 -6.95 0.85 12.52
N ASN A 114 -6.09 0.88 13.53
CA ASN A 114 -6.47 1.18 14.91
C ASN A 114 -6.39 2.67 15.25
N ALA A 115 -5.87 3.51 14.35
CA ALA A 115 -5.81 4.95 14.57
C ALA A 115 -7.18 5.57 14.33
N HIS A 116 -7.91 5.85 15.41
CA HIS A 116 -9.17 6.60 15.35
C HIS A 116 -8.91 8.10 15.14
N ASP A 117 -7.76 8.61 15.64
CA ASP A 117 -7.32 10.00 15.47
C ASP A 117 -5.81 10.03 15.21
N LEU A 118 -5.43 10.60 14.09
CA LEU A 118 -4.03 10.93 13.83
C LEU A 118 -3.67 12.20 14.60
N ASN A 119 -2.51 12.21 15.24
CA ASN A 119 -1.96 13.43 15.82
C ASN A 119 -1.51 14.37 14.70
N LEU A 120 -2.43 15.22 14.24
CA LEU A 120 -2.23 16.14 13.14
C LEU A 120 -1.50 17.40 13.64
N ALA A 121 -0.49 17.83 12.90
CA ALA A 121 0.30 19.03 13.19
C ALA A 121 0.58 19.81 11.89
N PRO A 122 0.96 21.09 11.97
CA PRO A 122 1.44 21.84 10.81
C PRO A 122 2.68 21.20 10.21
N VAL A 123 2.64 20.86 8.92
CA VAL A 123 3.73 20.23 8.16
C VAL A 123 4.10 21.12 6.98
N ASP A 124 5.36 21.45 6.83
CA ASP A 124 5.91 22.08 5.62
C ASP A 124 6.16 21.02 4.55
N VAL A 125 5.17 20.84 3.68
CA VAL A 125 5.22 19.83 2.63
C VAL A 125 6.26 20.18 1.56
N SER A 126 6.46 21.47 1.28
CA SER A 126 7.48 21.89 0.31
C SER A 126 8.87 21.48 0.76
N LEU A 127 9.21 21.74 2.02
CA LEU A 127 10.49 21.34 2.61
C LEU A 127 10.63 19.82 2.68
N MET A 128 9.56 19.14 3.12
CA MET A 128 9.53 17.67 3.22
C MET A 128 9.82 17.00 1.85
N LEU A 129 9.15 17.44 0.80
CA LEU A 129 9.33 16.87 -0.55
C LEU A 129 10.68 17.25 -1.15
N THR A 130 11.15 18.48 -0.94
CA THR A 130 12.48 18.92 -1.44
C THR A 130 13.59 18.07 -0.83
N ASN A 131 13.55 17.84 0.48
CA ASN A 131 14.53 16.97 1.16
C ASN A 131 14.45 15.54 0.64
N MET A 132 13.24 15.01 0.46
CA MET A 132 13.03 13.66 -0.09
C MET A 132 13.62 13.53 -1.50
N VAL A 133 13.35 14.48 -2.40
CA VAL A 133 13.90 14.50 -3.76
C VAL A 133 15.41 14.53 -3.73
N HIS A 134 16.02 15.36 -2.89
CA HIS A 134 17.48 15.44 -2.73
C HIS A 134 18.08 14.09 -2.31
N ASP A 135 17.47 13.44 -1.30
CA ASP A 135 17.96 12.15 -0.79
C ASP A 135 17.87 11.06 -1.85
N TYR A 136 16.74 10.97 -2.55
CA TYR A 136 16.54 9.97 -3.62
C TYR A 136 17.42 10.24 -4.84
N THR A 137 17.66 11.51 -5.21
CA THR A 137 18.58 11.86 -6.30
C THR A 137 19.98 11.36 -5.99
N ARG A 138 20.45 11.53 -4.74
CA ARG A 138 21.76 11.03 -4.31
C ARG A 138 21.80 9.48 -4.35
N LEU A 139 20.79 8.81 -3.81
CA LEU A 139 20.71 7.34 -3.84
C LEU A 139 20.72 6.78 -5.26
N CYS A 140 19.97 7.41 -6.18
CA CYS A 140 19.95 7.00 -7.58
C CYS A 140 21.28 7.27 -8.31
N ALA A 141 22.02 8.33 -7.94
CA ALA A 141 23.33 8.62 -8.50
C ALA A 141 24.41 7.61 -8.08
N GLU A 142 24.30 7.04 -6.87
CA GLU A 142 25.19 6.00 -6.36
C GLU A 142 24.90 4.61 -6.97
N ASN A 143 23.72 4.42 -7.56
CA ASN A 143 23.36 3.15 -8.17
C ASN A 143 23.93 3.03 -9.59
N THR A 144 24.90 2.11 -9.76
CA THR A 144 25.58 1.88 -11.03
C THR A 144 24.81 1.01 -12.02
N GLU A 145 23.83 0.24 -11.53
CA GLU A 145 23.08 -0.70 -12.37
C GLU A 145 21.96 -0.03 -13.17
N LYS A 146 21.35 1.03 -12.61
CA LYS A 146 20.22 1.71 -13.24
C LYS A 146 20.36 3.22 -13.08
N ARG A 147 20.63 3.92 -14.18
CA ARG A 147 20.65 5.39 -14.18
C ARG A 147 19.24 5.93 -14.19
N ILE A 148 18.80 6.47 -13.05
CA ILE A 148 17.49 7.10 -12.90
C ILE A 148 17.70 8.60 -12.73
N SER A 149 17.00 9.40 -13.55
CA SER A 149 16.95 10.86 -13.42
C SER A 149 15.66 11.26 -12.68
N ILE A 150 15.81 12.01 -11.60
CA ILE A 150 14.67 12.54 -10.84
C ILE A 150 14.58 14.04 -11.09
N THR A 151 13.42 14.48 -11.59
CA THR A 151 13.08 15.92 -11.74
C THR A 151 12.01 16.28 -10.72
N SER A 152 11.97 17.56 -10.34
CA SER A 152 10.91 18.02 -9.43
C SER A 152 10.46 19.45 -9.71
N THR A 153 9.16 19.69 -9.53
CA THR A 153 8.52 21.01 -9.58
C THR A 153 7.67 21.19 -8.35
N ILE A 154 8.25 21.73 -7.30
CA ILE A 154 7.60 21.88 -5.98
C ILE A 154 7.32 23.38 -5.74
N GLN A 155 6.04 23.72 -5.61
CA GLN A 155 5.63 25.07 -5.23
C GLN A 155 6.13 25.36 -3.81
N PRO A 156 6.80 26.50 -3.54
CA PRO A 156 7.31 26.82 -2.21
C PRO A 156 6.18 27.17 -1.24
N ASN A 157 6.49 27.05 0.05
CA ASN A 157 5.62 27.49 1.16
C ASN A 157 4.26 26.79 1.25
N ILE A 158 4.17 25.52 0.86
CA ILE A 158 2.97 24.72 1.08
C ILE A 158 3.02 24.13 2.49
N ARG A 159 2.08 24.55 3.33
CA ARG A 159 1.91 24.00 4.69
C ARG A 159 0.50 23.48 4.85
N ILE A 160 0.33 22.30 5.40
CA ILE A 160 -0.96 21.66 5.69
C ILE A 160 -0.95 21.10 7.13
N VAL A 161 -2.14 20.86 7.67
CA VAL A 161 -2.30 20.09 8.91
C VAL A 161 -2.32 18.62 8.56
N ALA A 162 -1.29 17.87 8.96
CA ALA A 162 -1.12 16.45 8.61
C ALA A 162 -0.36 15.69 9.71
N HIS A 163 -0.40 14.36 9.65
CA HIS A 163 0.53 13.52 10.40
C HIS A 163 1.79 13.30 9.56
N GLU A 164 2.84 14.06 9.84
CA GLU A 164 4.06 14.13 9.01
C GLU A 164 4.66 12.77 8.70
N VAL A 165 4.82 11.92 9.71
CA VAL A 165 5.47 10.61 9.57
C VAL A 165 4.71 9.71 8.59
N SER A 166 3.37 9.64 8.72
CA SER A 166 2.54 8.82 7.83
C SER A 166 2.50 9.40 6.42
N LEU A 167 2.38 10.72 6.28
CA LEU A 167 2.36 11.37 4.98
C LEU A 167 3.69 11.19 4.25
N ARG A 168 4.80 11.45 4.91
CA ARG A 168 6.15 11.21 4.37
C ARG A 168 6.29 9.78 3.87
N ARG A 169 5.87 8.80 4.68
CA ARG A 169 5.94 7.38 4.34
C ARG A 169 5.02 7.01 3.17
N ALA A 170 3.84 7.62 3.07
CA ALA A 170 2.96 7.41 1.93
C ALA A 170 3.62 7.89 0.62
N ILE A 171 4.22 9.08 0.62
CA ILE A 171 4.93 9.59 -0.56
C ILE A 171 6.18 8.74 -0.86
N THR A 172 6.94 8.33 0.17
CA THR A 172 8.07 7.38 0.02
C THR A 172 7.63 6.11 -0.71
N ASN A 173 6.48 5.50 -0.34
CA ASN A 173 5.97 4.32 -1.03
C ASN A 173 5.67 4.57 -2.53
N LEU A 174 5.19 5.76 -2.89
CA LEU A 174 4.97 6.13 -4.29
C LEU A 174 6.30 6.31 -5.04
N VAL A 175 7.28 6.96 -4.43
CA VAL A 175 8.61 7.16 -5.02
C VAL A 175 9.36 5.84 -5.16
N ASP A 176 9.32 4.97 -4.16
CA ASP A 176 9.92 3.63 -4.20
C ASP A 176 9.31 2.78 -5.33
N ASN A 177 7.98 2.85 -5.51
CA ASN A 177 7.34 2.20 -6.64
C ASN A 177 7.81 2.80 -7.98
N ALA A 178 7.91 4.12 -8.09
CA ALA A 178 8.44 4.76 -9.29
C ALA A 178 9.87 4.31 -9.58
N ILE A 179 10.78 4.25 -8.60
CA ILE A 179 12.15 3.77 -8.76
C ILE A 179 12.19 2.31 -9.21
N LYS A 180 11.33 1.48 -8.62
CA LYS A 180 11.25 0.04 -8.93
C LYS A 180 10.82 -0.21 -10.37
N PHE A 181 9.87 0.55 -10.88
CA PHE A 181 9.22 0.26 -12.15
C PHE A 181 9.63 1.19 -13.29
N THR A 182 10.20 2.37 -13.02
CA THR A 182 10.66 3.32 -14.06
C THR A 182 11.67 2.68 -15.00
N ASN A 183 11.74 3.16 -16.22
CA ASN A 183 12.84 2.84 -17.13
C ASN A 183 14.06 3.75 -16.87
N SER A 184 13.83 5.06 -16.71
CA SER A 184 14.93 6.04 -16.56
C SER A 184 14.56 7.36 -15.89
N THR A 185 13.28 7.76 -15.87
CA THR A 185 12.90 9.11 -15.42
C THR A 185 11.75 9.07 -14.42
N ILE A 186 11.86 9.90 -13.39
CA ILE A 186 10.80 10.14 -12.41
C ILE A 186 10.60 11.65 -12.29
N ASP A 187 9.35 12.10 -12.32
CA ASP A 187 8.98 13.49 -12.07
C ASP A 187 8.09 13.60 -10.84
N ILE A 188 8.46 14.48 -9.91
CA ILE A 188 7.73 14.72 -8.66
C ILE A 188 7.25 16.17 -8.65
N SER A 189 5.95 16.39 -8.58
CA SER A 189 5.43 17.75 -8.49
C SER A 189 4.51 17.95 -7.29
N ALA A 190 4.47 19.18 -6.79
CA ALA A 190 3.54 19.59 -5.74
C ALA A 190 3.07 21.02 -5.99
N LYS A 191 1.75 21.24 -5.98
CA LYS A 191 1.14 22.55 -6.20
C LYS A 191 -0.19 22.68 -5.45
N LEU A 192 -0.58 23.92 -5.20
CA LEU A 192 -1.93 24.25 -4.74
C LEU A 192 -2.82 24.58 -5.94
N ALA A 193 -3.95 23.92 -6.05
CA ALA A 193 -4.95 24.20 -7.06
C ALA A 193 -6.35 23.83 -6.56
N GLY A 194 -7.34 24.70 -6.79
CA GLY A 194 -8.74 24.43 -6.43
C GLY A 194 -9.01 24.22 -4.94
N GLY A 195 -8.18 24.78 -4.04
CA GLY A 195 -8.32 24.56 -2.58
C GLY A 195 -7.75 23.22 -2.12
N GLU A 196 -6.97 22.55 -2.95
CA GLU A 196 -6.30 21.30 -2.62
C GLU A 196 -4.79 21.39 -2.83
N LEU A 197 -4.03 20.65 -2.03
CA LEU A 197 -2.67 20.28 -2.34
C LEU A 197 -2.68 19.08 -3.27
N ILE A 198 -2.07 19.23 -4.45
CA ILE A 198 -1.92 18.17 -5.43
C ILE A 198 -0.44 17.77 -5.49
N ILE A 199 -0.14 16.51 -5.17
CA ILE A 199 1.19 15.92 -5.32
C ILE A 199 1.11 14.87 -6.42
N THR A 200 2.03 14.92 -7.38
CA THR A 200 2.12 13.88 -8.41
C THR A 200 3.49 13.22 -8.40
N VAL A 201 3.50 11.92 -8.60
CA VAL A 201 4.71 11.11 -8.85
C VAL A 201 4.49 10.40 -10.18
N THR A 202 5.29 10.74 -11.16
CA THR A 202 5.21 10.18 -12.53
C THR A 202 6.50 9.44 -12.87
N ASP A 203 6.38 8.25 -13.40
CA ASP A 203 7.50 7.48 -13.93
C ASP A 203 7.25 7.08 -15.40
N ASN A 204 8.33 6.85 -16.15
CA ASN A 204 8.30 6.36 -17.52
C ASN A 204 8.54 4.85 -17.61
N GLY A 205 7.95 4.10 -16.69
CA GLY A 205 8.17 2.67 -16.55
C GLY A 205 7.27 1.79 -17.40
N ILE A 206 7.14 0.55 -16.94
CA ILE A 206 6.35 -0.48 -17.63
C ILE A 206 4.86 -0.21 -17.68
N GLY A 207 4.36 0.76 -16.90
CA GLY A 207 2.93 1.03 -16.80
C GLY A 207 2.15 -0.03 -16.03
N ILE A 208 0.85 0.20 -15.95
CA ILE A 208 -0.13 -0.68 -15.29
C ILE A 208 -1.26 -0.92 -16.28
N GLU A 209 -1.60 -2.19 -16.49
CA GLU A 209 -2.72 -2.55 -17.34
C GLU A 209 -4.05 -2.04 -16.77
N PRO A 210 -5.00 -1.58 -17.60
CA PRO A 210 -6.25 -0.98 -17.15
C PRO A 210 -7.04 -1.84 -16.18
N GLU A 211 -7.04 -3.15 -16.38
CA GLU A 211 -7.73 -4.13 -15.52
C GLU A 211 -7.15 -4.20 -14.09
N ASN A 212 -5.88 -3.83 -13.92
CA ASN A 212 -5.21 -3.85 -12.62
C ASN A 212 -5.38 -2.53 -11.85
N LEU A 213 -5.72 -1.40 -12.51
CA LEU A 213 -5.75 -0.07 -11.89
C LEU A 213 -6.72 0.05 -10.72
N GLU A 214 -7.82 -0.69 -10.72
CA GLU A 214 -8.77 -0.71 -9.60
C GLU A 214 -8.24 -1.53 -8.42
N HIS A 215 -7.43 -2.56 -8.69
CA HIS A 215 -6.96 -3.53 -7.70
C HIS A 215 -5.63 -3.17 -7.04
N ILE A 216 -4.83 -2.26 -7.63
CA ILE A 216 -3.51 -1.89 -7.05
C ILE A 216 -3.60 -1.32 -5.63
N TRP A 217 -4.79 -0.91 -5.20
CA TRP A 217 -5.06 -0.39 -3.86
C TRP A 217 -5.47 -1.48 -2.85
N ASP A 218 -5.70 -2.71 -3.32
CA ASP A 218 -6.07 -3.83 -2.47
C ASP A 218 -4.86 -4.33 -1.68
N ARG A 219 -5.11 -4.88 -0.49
CA ARG A 219 -4.04 -5.44 0.35
C ARG A 219 -3.36 -6.61 -0.36
N MET A 220 -2.02 -6.61 -0.35
CA MET A 220 -1.17 -7.69 -0.89
C MET A 220 -1.41 -7.96 -2.38
N TYR A 221 -2.07 -7.03 -3.08
CA TYR A 221 -2.24 -7.16 -4.51
C TYR A 221 -0.92 -6.93 -5.25
N GLN A 222 -0.62 -7.81 -6.19
CA GLN A 222 0.54 -7.75 -7.05
C GLN A 222 0.17 -8.20 -8.45
N THR A 223 0.60 -7.45 -9.45
CA THR A 223 0.49 -7.90 -10.85
C THR A 223 1.49 -9.02 -11.12
N GLU A 224 1.22 -9.88 -12.12
CA GLU A 224 2.16 -10.94 -12.52
C GLU A 224 3.54 -10.37 -12.90
N GLN A 225 3.57 -9.21 -13.54
CA GLN A 225 4.80 -8.52 -13.91
C GLN A 225 5.62 -8.07 -12.70
N SER A 226 4.95 -7.72 -11.59
CA SER A 226 5.62 -7.34 -10.34
C SER A 226 6.19 -8.53 -9.58
N ARG A 227 5.59 -9.71 -9.70
CA ARG A 227 6.06 -10.98 -9.11
C ARG A 227 7.30 -11.54 -9.80
N ASN A 228 7.44 -11.33 -11.10
CA ASN A 228 8.52 -11.92 -11.91
C ASN A 228 9.87 -11.20 -11.80
N LYS A 229 9.94 -10.02 -11.21
CA LYS A 229 11.23 -9.32 -10.96
C LYS A 229 11.92 -9.93 -9.74
N LYS A 230 12.90 -10.83 -10.00
CA LYS A 230 13.68 -11.60 -9.01
C LYS A 230 14.37 -10.78 -7.90
N SER A 231 14.62 -9.51 -8.08
CA SER A 231 15.45 -8.70 -7.18
C SER A 231 14.70 -7.81 -6.19
N ASN A 232 13.35 -7.71 -6.26
CA ASN A 232 12.65 -6.79 -5.36
C ASN A 232 11.17 -7.16 -5.20
N HIS A 233 10.90 -8.21 -4.45
CA HIS A 233 9.55 -8.65 -4.13
C HIS A 233 8.85 -7.57 -3.29
N GLY A 234 7.99 -6.76 -3.93
CA GLY A 234 7.06 -5.91 -3.19
C GLY A 234 6.01 -6.80 -2.54
N ILE A 235 5.56 -6.44 -1.36
CA ILE A 235 4.59 -7.23 -0.58
C ILE A 235 3.13 -6.90 -0.99
N GLY A 236 2.94 -5.86 -1.82
CA GLY A 236 1.60 -5.38 -2.18
C GLY A 236 0.91 -4.58 -1.06
N LEU A 237 1.64 -4.15 -0.03
CA LEU A 237 1.11 -3.35 1.07
C LEU A 237 1.35 -1.84 0.90
N GLY A 238 2.32 -1.45 0.06
CA GLY A 238 2.72 -0.05 -0.08
C GLY A 238 1.61 0.86 -0.59
N LEU A 239 0.93 0.50 -1.68
CA LEU A 239 -0.16 1.30 -2.25
C LEU A 239 -1.42 1.26 -1.38
N TYR A 240 -1.73 0.13 -0.75
CA TYR A 240 -2.78 0.05 0.25
C TYR A 240 -2.52 1.02 1.42
N PHE A 241 -1.28 1.06 1.93
CA PHE A 241 -0.86 2.01 2.97
C PHE A 241 -1.06 3.47 2.50
N VAL A 242 -0.65 3.79 1.27
CA VAL A 242 -0.85 5.13 0.68
C VAL A 242 -2.33 5.49 0.70
N ASN A 243 -3.19 4.64 0.14
CA ASN A 243 -4.63 4.88 0.08
C ASN A 243 -5.23 5.10 1.48
N LYS A 244 -4.82 4.29 2.47
CA LYS A 244 -5.29 4.42 3.84
C LYS A 244 -4.86 5.72 4.50
N VAL A 245 -3.57 6.10 4.37
CA VAL A 245 -3.05 7.36 4.93
C VAL A 245 -3.76 8.56 4.31
N ILE A 246 -3.87 8.60 2.98
CA ILE A 246 -4.50 9.73 2.29
C ILE A 246 -5.97 9.85 2.66
N SER A 247 -6.70 8.73 2.77
CA SER A 247 -8.10 8.71 3.24
C SER A 247 -8.24 9.23 4.67
N LEU A 248 -7.32 8.89 5.59
CA LEU A 248 -7.31 9.41 6.97
C LEU A 248 -7.01 10.91 7.04
N HIS A 249 -6.39 11.48 6.00
CA HIS A 249 -6.21 12.92 5.83
C HIS A 249 -7.35 13.57 5.02
N HIS A 250 -8.48 12.88 4.85
CA HIS A 250 -9.63 13.35 4.05
C HIS A 250 -9.30 13.68 2.60
N GLY A 251 -8.24 13.07 2.07
CA GLY A 251 -7.79 13.22 0.70
C GLY A 251 -8.20 12.05 -0.19
N THR A 252 -7.74 12.12 -1.43
CA THR A 252 -7.90 11.06 -2.43
C THR A 252 -6.58 10.77 -3.11
N VAL A 253 -6.36 9.51 -3.49
CA VAL A 253 -5.25 9.11 -4.33
C VAL A 253 -5.77 8.36 -5.55
N THR A 254 -5.21 8.67 -6.72
CA THR A 254 -5.57 8.04 -7.99
C THR A 254 -4.33 7.66 -8.76
N ALA A 255 -4.46 6.67 -9.63
CA ALA A 255 -3.43 6.28 -10.58
C ALA A 255 -3.98 6.41 -12.01
N THR A 256 -3.16 6.96 -12.89
CA THR A 256 -3.39 6.92 -14.34
C THR A 256 -2.16 6.30 -14.97
N SER A 257 -2.36 5.37 -15.89
CA SER A 257 -1.24 4.69 -16.52
C SER A 257 -1.52 4.36 -17.98
N GLU A 258 -0.47 4.42 -18.75
CA GLU A 258 -0.42 3.98 -20.13
C GLU A 258 0.67 2.90 -20.21
N PRO A 259 0.32 1.62 -20.48
CA PRO A 259 1.27 0.52 -20.51
C PRO A 259 2.48 0.82 -21.40
N GLN A 260 3.67 0.50 -20.93
CA GLN A 260 4.97 0.72 -21.56
C GLN A 260 5.34 2.20 -21.83
N VAL A 261 4.57 3.16 -21.30
CA VAL A 261 4.81 4.60 -21.52
C VAL A 261 5.04 5.31 -20.18
N LYS A 262 4.06 5.29 -19.29
CA LYS A 262 4.15 6.03 -18.02
C LYS A 262 3.12 5.56 -17.00
N THR A 263 3.44 5.80 -15.71
CA THR A 263 2.47 5.77 -14.62
C THR A 263 2.52 7.09 -13.86
N THR A 264 1.36 7.63 -13.51
CA THR A 264 1.23 8.82 -12.68
C THR A 264 0.32 8.53 -11.50
N PHE A 265 0.86 8.65 -10.30
CA PHE A 265 0.09 8.67 -9.05
C PHE A 265 -0.20 10.12 -8.68
N THR A 266 -1.45 10.42 -8.38
CA THR A 266 -1.91 11.76 -7.98
C THR A 266 -2.54 11.69 -6.60
N VAL A 267 -1.93 12.38 -5.64
CA VAL A 267 -2.46 12.59 -4.28
C VAL A 267 -3.10 13.96 -4.21
N ARG A 268 -4.33 14.04 -3.69
CA ARG A 268 -5.05 15.28 -3.42
C ARG A 268 -5.38 15.35 -1.94
N LEU A 269 -4.99 16.41 -1.29
CA LEU A 269 -5.26 16.66 0.13
C LEU A 269 -5.97 18.00 0.28
N PRO A 270 -6.99 18.12 1.16
CA PRO A 270 -7.63 19.40 1.42
C PRO A 270 -6.60 20.39 1.96
N TYR A 271 -6.60 21.58 1.38
CA TYR A 271 -5.73 22.67 1.79
C TYR A 271 -6.49 23.68 2.64
N ASN A 272 -6.30 23.60 3.95
CA ASN A 272 -6.73 24.65 4.86
C ASN A 272 -5.51 25.54 5.16
N ARG A 273 -5.57 26.80 4.72
CA ARG A 273 -4.50 27.76 4.99
C ARG A 273 -4.29 27.85 6.51
N ILE A 274 -3.09 27.55 6.96
CA ILE A 274 -2.68 27.77 8.34
C ILE A 274 -2.32 29.25 8.41
N GLU A 275 -3.15 30.06 9.08
CA GLU A 275 -2.79 31.43 9.45
C GLU A 275 -1.75 31.35 10.57
N GLU A 276 -0.65 32.13 10.41
CA GLU A 276 0.43 32.22 11.40
C GLU A 276 -0.02 32.92 12.68
#